data_775f2d7ff3aeae67b9bb9ec1f7f5461b
#
_entry.id   775f2d7ff3aeae67b9bb9ec1f7f5461b
#
_cell.length_a   1.000
_cell.length_b   1.000
_cell.length_c   1.000
_cell.angle_alpha   90.00
_cell.angle_beta   90.00
_cell.angle_gamma   90.00
#
_symmetry.space_group_name_H-M   'P 1'
#
loop_
_entity.id
_entity.type
_entity.pdbx_description
1 polymer ?
#
loop_
_entity_poly.entity_id
_entity_poly.type
_entity_poly.pdbx_seq_one_letter_code
_entity_poly.pdbx_strand_id
1 'polypeptide(L)'
;HCVSYFEETTPGVRCWQKTVPIEKVGLYIPGGSAPLLSTVLMLGIPAKMAGCEEIVLCTPPGKDGKIHPAILYVAGLIGISKIFSIGGVQAIAAMAHGTETVPSVNKIFGPGNQYVMAAKQLVSRDKVAIDMPAGPSELAVMADDTAVPAYVASDLLSQAEHGHDSQVILISDSQKMIDAVKDAL
;
A
#
# COMPACT_ATOMS: atom_id res chain seq x y z
N HIS A 1 5.73 8.21 20.52
CA HIS A 1 5.40 9.33 21.41
C HIS A 1 4.52 10.31 20.66
N CYS A 2 3.23 10.38 21.03
CA CYS A 2 2.34 11.44 20.53
C CYS A 2 2.76 12.74 21.22
N VAL A 3 3.35 13.66 20.46
CA VAL A 3 3.62 15.01 20.95
C VAL A 3 2.28 15.74 20.93
N SER A 4 1.73 16.01 22.11
CA SER A 4 0.58 16.91 22.22
C SER A 4 1.08 18.33 22.02
N TYR A 5 0.83 18.89 20.86
CA TYR A 5 1.07 20.29 20.61
C TYR A 5 -0.04 21.10 21.30
N PHE A 6 0.37 22.10 22.07
CA PHE A 6 -0.52 22.99 22.80
C PHE A 6 -0.11 24.43 22.53
N GLU A 7 -1.10 25.27 22.22
CA GLU A 7 -0.88 26.71 22.01
C GLU A 7 -2.06 27.51 22.54
N GLU A 8 -1.76 28.60 23.25
CA GLU A 8 -2.75 29.58 23.64
C GLU A 8 -2.77 30.69 22.59
N THR A 9 -3.75 30.65 21.69
CA THR A 9 -3.86 31.56 20.54
C THR A 9 -4.34 32.96 20.93
N THR A 10 -5.09 33.05 22.03
CA THR A 10 -5.60 34.32 22.64
C THR A 10 -5.76 34.03 24.13
N PRO A 11 -5.59 35.02 25.03
CA PRO A 11 -5.79 34.81 26.47
C PRO A 11 -7.10 34.09 26.79
N GLY A 12 -7.00 32.93 27.44
CA GLY A 12 -8.13 32.07 27.78
C GLY A 12 -8.57 31.07 26.69
N VAL A 13 -7.99 31.13 25.45
CA VAL A 13 -8.30 30.22 24.35
C VAL A 13 -7.15 29.23 24.16
N ARG A 14 -7.35 27.97 24.53
CA ARG A 14 -6.35 26.92 24.43
C ARG A 14 -6.67 25.96 23.28
N CYS A 15 -5.72 25.81 22.34
CA CYS A 15 -5.81 24.89 21.21
C CYS A 15 -4.80 23.77 21.41
N TRP A 16 -5.18 22.53 21.08
CA TRP A 16 -4.27 21.40 21.13
C TRP A 16 -4.58 20.40 20.03
N GLN A 17 -3.57 19.62 19.66
CA GLN A 17 -3.71 18.47 18.77
C GLN A 17 -3.72 17.19 19.60
N LYS A 18 -4.75 16.36 19.42
CA LYS A 18 -4.84 15.03 20.02
C LYS A 18 -4.79 13.97 18.93
N THR A 19 -3.81 13.08 19.01
CA THR A 19 -3.73 11.91 18.15
C THR A 19 -4.54 10.78 18.76
N VAL A 20 -5.44 10.19 17.97
CA VAL A 20 -6.23 9.02 18.36
C VAL A 20 -6.08 7.93 17.30
N PRO A 21 -6.05 6.64 17.69
CA PRO A 21 -6.04 5.54 16.74
C PRO A 21 -7.35 5.49 15.94
N ILE A 22 -7.27 4.96 14.72
CA ILE A 22 -8.45 4.55 13.98
C ILE A 22 -8.92 3.23 14.59
N GLU A 23 -10.18 3.16 14.98
CA GLU A 23 -10.72 1.99 15.70
C GLU A 23 -10.61 0.71 14.86
N LYS A 24 -11.13 0.74 13.61
CA LYS A 24 -11.17 -0.41 12.72
C LYS A 24 -10.49 -0.09 11.40
N VAL A 25 -9.48 -0.86 11.05
CA VAL A 25 -8.74 -0.69 9.79
C VAL A 25 -8.80 -1.93 8.92
N GLY A 26 -9.01 -1.73 7.63
CA GLY A 26 -8.91 -2.76 6.61
C GLY A 26 -7.57 -2.67 5.90
N LEU A 27 -6.88 -3.79 5.80
CA LEU A 27 -5.64 -3.94 5.08
C LEU A 27 -5.89 -4.80 3.84
N TYR A 28 -5.70 -4.24 2.67
CA TYR A 28 -5.77 -4.97 1.42
C TYR A 28 -4.38 -5.35 0.95
N ILE A 29 -4.13 -6.65 0.82
CA ILE A 29 -2.89 -7.20 0.29
C ILE A 29 -3.18 -7.77 -1.08
N PRO A 30 -2.67 -7.19 -2.17
CA PRO A 30 -2.94 -7.70 -3.50
C PRO A 30 -2.30 -9.07 -3.71
N GLY A 31 -2.94 -9.87 -4.54
CA GLY A 31 -2.35 -11.09 -5.09
C GLY A 31 -1.46 -10.74 -6.29
N GLY A 32 -0.55 -11.63 -6.63
CA GLY A 32 0.35 -11.46 -7.77
C GLY A 32 1.15 -12.73 -8.00
N SER A 33 2.22 -12.61 -8.79
CA SER A 33 3.17 -13.68 -9.05
C SER A 33 3.96 -14.11 -7.80
N ALA A 34 4.11 -13.22 -6.83
CA ALA A 34 4.78 -13.47 -5.56
C ALA A 34 3.96 -12.91 -4.38
N PRO A 35 4.07 -13.52 -3.18
CA PRO A 35 3.41 -13.03 -1.99
C PRO A 35 4.06 -11.73 -1.51
N LEU A 36 3.26 -10.67 -1.36
CA LEU A 36 3.74 -9.35 -0.91
C LEU A 36 3.85 -9.28 0.62
N LEU A 37 4.83 -9.98 1.18
CA LEU A 37 5.08 -10.05 2.62
C LEU A 37 5.44 -8.69 3.23
N SER A 38 6.23 -7.91 2.50
CA SER A 38 6.58 -6.55 2.90
C SER A 38 5.35 -5.67 3.08
N THR A 39 4.35 -5.79 2.21
CA THR A 39 3.10 -5.02 2.33
C THR A 39 2.34 -5.38 3.61
N VAL A 40 2.31 -6.66 3.99
CA VAL A 40 1.70 -7.08 5.27
C VAL A 40 2.40 -6.41 6.45
N LEU A 41 3.74 -6.41 6.46
CA LEU A 41 4.54 -5.76 7.51
C LEU A 41 4.36 -4.25 7.52
N MET A 42 4.46 -3.61 6.33
CA MET A 42 4.40 -2.16 6.18
C MET A 42 3.04 -1.56 6.57
N LEU A 43 1.96 -2.31 6.44
CA LEU A 43 0.62 -1.89 6.83
C LEU A 43 0.25 -2.37 8.24
N GLY A 44 0.58 -3.62 8.58
CA GLY A 44 0.16 -4.23 9.83
C GLY A 44 0.90 -3.70 11.06
N ILE A 45 2.22 -3.50 10.96
CA ILE A 45 3.01 -2.98 12.09
C ILE A 45 2.57 -1.56 12.47
N PRO A 46 2.46 -0.60 11.53
CA PRO A 46 1.95 0.73 11.88
C PRO A 46 0.54 0.71 12.45
N ALA A 47 -0.36 -0.13 11.95
CA ALA A 47 -1.71 -0.26 12.49
C ALA A 47 -1.70 -0.72 13.96
N LYS A 48 -0.86 -1.72 14.29
CA LYS A 48 -0.67 -2.18 15.67
C LYS A 48 -0.03 -1.11 16.56
N MET A 49 1.02 -0.47 16.09
CA MET A 49 1.72 0.58 16.83
C MET A 49 0.83 1.81 17.09
N ALA A 50 -0.05 2.14 16.14
CA ALA A 50 -1.03 3.21 16.29
C ALA A 50 -2.14 2.88 17.31
N GLY A 51 -2.27 1.61 17.71
CA GLY A 51 -3.28 1.17 18.66
C GLY A 51 -4.66 0.94 18.04
N CYS A 52 -4.73 0.59 16.74
CA CYS A 52 -5.98 0.19 16.09
C CYS A 52 -6.54 -1.06 16.80
N GLU A 53 -7.80 -1.00 17.23
CA GLU A 53 -8.44 -2.08 18.00
C GLU A 53 -8.72 -3.30 17.13
N GLU A 54 -9.20 -3.06 15.92
CA GLU A 54 -9.57 -4.11 14.98
C GLU A 54 -8.82 -3.93 13.64
N ILE A 55 -8.10 -4.98 13.26
CA ILE A 55 -7.38 -5.03 11.97
C ILE A 55 -7.94 -6.19 11.16
N VAL A 56 -8.54 -5.87 10.02
CA VAL A 56 -9.10 -6.80 9.04
C VAL A 56 -8.17 -6.87 7.85
N LEU A 57 -7.65 -8.06 7.53
CA LEU A 57 -6.79 -8.28 6.39
C LEU A 57 -7.54 -9.05 5.31
N CYS A 58 -7.60 -8.50 4.10
CA CYS A 58 -8.15 -9.17 2.92
C CYS A 58 -7.05 -9.39 1.89
N THR A 59 -6.94 -10.61 1.37
CA THR A 59 -6.00 -10.98 0.31
C THR A 59 -6.63 -12.04 -0.59
N PRO A 60 -6.45 -11.97 -1.91
CA PRO A 60 -6.99 -12.98 -2.79
C PRO A 60 -6.35 -14.34 -2.54
N PRO A 61 -7.10 -15.44 -2.75
CA PRO A 61 -6.53 -16.78 -2.72
C PRO A 61 -5.60 -17.03 -3.91
N GLY A 62 -4.68 -17.95 -3.75
CA GLY A 62 -3.90 -18.50 -4.84
C GLY A 62 -4.75 -19.40 -5.75
N LYS A 63 -4.13 -20.01 -6.75
CA LYS A 63 -4.78 -20.91 -7.70
C LYS A 63 -5.37 -22.18 -7.03
N ASP A 64 -4.85 -22.53 -5.88
CA ASP A 64 -5.32 -23.64 -5.02
C ASP A 64 -6.49 -23.25 -4.10
N GLY A 65 -6.99 -22.02 -4.20
CA GLY A 65 -8.07 -21.50 -3.36
C GLY A 65 -7.63 -21.11 -1.95
N LYS A 66 -6.34 -21.15 -1.64
CA LYS A 66 -5.80 -20.86 -0.29
C LYS A 66 -4.98 -19.58 -0.26
N ILE A 67 -4.95 -18.94 0.89
CA ILE A 67 -4.03 -17.85 1.15
C ILE A 67 -2.60 -18.40 1.27
N HIS A 68 -1.63 -17.71 0.70
CA HIS A 68 -0.23 -18.12 0.76
C HIS A 68 0.24 -18.26 2.22
N PRO A 69 0.85 -19.41 2.62
CA PRO A 69 1.22 -19.66 4.01
C PRO A 69 2.12 -18.58 4.64
N ALA A 70 3.02 -18.00 3.85
CA ALA A 70 3.90 -16.93 4.34
C ALA A 70 3.13 -15.66 4.71
N ILE A 71 2.04 -15.31 4.02
CA ILE A 71 1.16 -14.19 4.41
C ILE A 71 0.51 -14.48 5.75
N LEU A 72 0.00 -15.70 5.96
CA LEU A 72 -0.59 -16.12 7.22
C LEU A 72 0.41 -16.10 8.37
N TYR A 73 1.64 -16.56 8.10
CA TYR A 73 2.72 -16.56 9.08
C TYR A 73 3.08 -15.13 9.51
N VAL A 74 3.31 -14.23 8.55
CA VAL A 74 3.66 -12.83 8.84
C VAL A 74 2.51 -12.11 9.54
N ALA A 75 1.28 -12.31 9.12
CA ALA A 75 0.12 -11.74 9.78
C ALA A 75 -0.01 -12.24 11.24
N GLY A 76 0.26 -13.52 11.48
CA GLY A 76 0.32 -14.11 12.82
C GLY A 76 1.41 -13.51 13.70
N LEU A 77 2.61 -13.26 13.16
CA LEU A 77 3.72 -12.60 13.87
C LEU A 77 3.33 -11.21 14.38
N ILE A 78 2.57 -10.44 13.60
CA ILE A 78 2.09 -9.10 14.00
C ILE A 78 0.80 -9.18 14.86
N GLY A 79 0.24 -10.37 15.05
CA GLY A 79 -0.99 -10.56 15.83
C GLY A 79 -2.26 -10.11 15.10
N ILE A 80 -2.30 -10.23 13.77
CA ILE A 80 -3.51 -10.05 12.96
C ILE A 80 -4.22 -11.40 12.87
N SER A 81 -5.43 -11.48 13.42
CA SER A 81 -6.22 -12.72 13.48
C SER A 81 -7.40 -12.75 12.52
N LYS A 82 -7.89 -11.59 12.07
CA LYS A 82 -9.01 -11.48 11.13
C LYS A 82 -8.49 -11.40 9.71
N ILE A 83 -8.36 -12.57 9.06
CA ILE A 83 -7.80 -12.70 7.71
C ILE A 83 -8.84 -13.36 6.82
N PHE A 84 -9.16 -12.73 5.68
CA PHE A 84 -10.18 -13.17 4.75
C PHE A 84 -9.60 -13.44 3.37
N SER A 85 -9.95 -14.59 2.82
CA SER A 85 -9.55 -15.05 1.49
C SER A 85 -10.46 -14.42 0.42
N ILE A 86 -10.30 -13.12 0.21
CA ILE A 86 -11.07 -12.34 -0.76
C ILE A 86 -10.20 -11.23 -1.34
N GLY A 87 -10.30 -11.00 -2.65
CA GLY A 87 -9.50 -10.01 -3.37
C GLY A 87 -10.34 -9.07 -4.23
N GLY A 88 -9.66 -8.16 -4.92
CA GLY A 88 -10.28 -7.28 -5.89
C GLY A 88 -11.30 -6.30 -5.31
N VAL A 89 -12.23 -5.88 -6.15
CA VAL A 89 -13.33 -4.97 -5.80
C VAL A 89 -14.19 -5.52 -4.67
N GLN A 90 -14.38 -6.83 -4.63
CA GLN A 90 -15.19 -7.51 -3.64
C GLN A 90 -14.64 -7.34 -2.23
N ALA A 91 -13.30 -7.41 -2.07
CA ALA A 91 -12.65 -7.18 -0.78
C ALA A 91 -12.87 -5.75 -0.29
N ILE A 92 -12.73 -4.77 -1.18
CA ILE A 92 -12.94 -3.35 -0.85
C ILE A 92 -14.40 -3.09 -0.45
N ALA A 93 -15.35 -3.62 -1.22
CA ALA A 93 -16.78 -3.50 -0.92
C ALA A 93 -17.13 -4.18 0.41
N ALA A 94 -16.61 -5.40 0.65
CA ALA A 94 -16.84 -6.14 1.89
C ALA A 94 -16.33 -5.38 3.12
N MET A 95 -15.12 -4.83 3.06
CA MET A 95 -14.56 -4.01 4.15
C MET A 95 -15.31 -2.68 4.34
N ALA A 96 -15.81 -2.08 3.27
CA ALA A 96 -16.53 -0.80 3.36
C ALA A 96 -17.94 -0.94 3.94
N HIS A 97 -18.68 -1.94 3.50
CA HIS A 97 -20.09 -2.11 3.85
C HIS A 97 -20.32 -3.12 4.97
N GLY A 98 -19.37 -3.99 5.20
CA GLY A 98 -19.56 -5.18 6.02
C GLY A 98 -20.34 -6.27 5.30
N THR A 99 -20.12 -7.50 5.70
CA THR A 99 -20.88 -8.67 5.27
C THR A 99 -21.15 -9.52 6.50
N GLU A 100 -21.82 -10.65 6.33
CA GLU A 100 -22.03 -11.61 7.41
C GLU A 100 -20.70 -12.07 8.05
N THR A 101 -19.62 -12.16 7.26
CA THR A 101 -18.32 -12.67 7.72
C THR A 101 -17.25 -11.61 7.82
N VAL A 102 -17.20 -10.64 6.90
CA VAL A 102 -16.19 -9.57 6.89
C VAL A 102 -16.76 -8.33 7.59
N PRO A 103 -16.19 -7.90 8.73
CA PRO A 103 -16.66 -6.71 9.42
C PRO A 103 -16.34 -5.43 8.61
N SER A 104 -17.22 -4.43 8.73
CA SER A 104 -16.96 -3.11 8.17
C SER A 104 -15.84 -2.40 8.94
N VAL A 105 -15.10 -1.55 8.24
CA VAL A 105 -13.96 -0.80 8.79
C VAL A 105 -14.13 0.72 8.61
N ASN A 106 -13.35 1.50 9.36
CA ASN A 106 -13.37 2.96 9.27
C ASN A 106 -12.43 3.49 8.18
N LYS A 107 -11.34 2.77 7.89
CA LYS A 107 -10.38 3.15 6.85
C LYS A 107 -9.76 1.93 6.21
N ILE A 108 -9.58 1.99 4.87
CA ILE A 108 -8.96 0.93 4.08
C ILE A 108 -7.59 1.40 3.59
N PHE A 109 -6.57 0.58 3.82
CA PHE A 109 -5.20 0.78 3.37
C PHE A 109 -4.78 -0.37 2.46
N GLY A 110 -3.89 -0.10 1.55
CA GLY A 110 -3.23 -1.09 0.72
C GLY A 110 -3.22 -0.74 -0.75
N PRO A 111 -2.18 -1.18 -1.47
CA PRO A 111 -2.05 -1.01 -2.91
C PRO A 111 -3.02 -1.94 -3.64
N GLY A 112 -3.24 -1.67 -4.92
CA GLY A 112 -4.06 -2.53 -5.77
C GLY A 112 -4.03 -2.08 -7.22
N ASN A 113 -4.60 -2.89 -8.10
CA ASN A 113 -4.75 -2.54 -9.50
C ASN A 113 -5.80 -1.43 -9.70
N GLN A 114 -5.98 -0.97 -10.94
CA GLN A 114 -6.94 0.08 -11.30
C GLN A 114 -8.37 -0.19 -10.82
N TYR A 115 -8.82 -1.46 -10.79
CA TYR A 115 -10.17 -1.81 -10.32
C TYR A 115 -10.30 -1.68 -8.80
N VAL A 116 -9.29 -2.11 -8.06
CA VAL A 116 -9.22 -1.93 -6.60
C VAL A 116 -9.19 -0.44 -6.28
N MET A 117 -8.42 0.36 -7.03
CA MET A 117 -8.34 1.80 -6.86
C MET A 117 -9.69 2.48 -7.13
N ALA A 118 -10.35 2.14 -8.24
CA ALA A 118 -11.68 2.65 -8.55
C ALA A 118 -12.70 2.31 -7.45
N ALA A 119 -12.65 1.06 -6.95
CA ALA A 119 -13.51 0.65 -5.85
C ALA A 119 -13.24 1.46 -4.57
N LYS A 120 -11.97 1.66 -4.20
CA LYS A 120 -11.58 2.50 -3.05
C LYS A 120 -12.09 3.92 -3.19
N GLN A 121 -11.94 4.54 -4.35
CA GLN A 121 -12.46 5.88 -4.63
C GLN A 121 -14.00 5.95 -4.53
N LEU A 122 -14.70 4.93 -5.02
CA LEU A 122 -16.16 4.87 -4.92
C LEU A 122 -16.63 4.79 -3.47
N VAL A 123 -16.08 3.87 -2.67
CA VAL A 123 -16.50 3.71 -1.27
C VAL A 123 -16.06 4.88 -0.39
N SER A 124 -15.02 5.62 -0.79
CA SER A 124 -14.54 6.78 -0.02
C SER A 124 -15.46 8.00 -0.10
N ARG A 125 -16.40 8.02 -1.05
CA ARG A 125 -17.36 9.12 -1.19
C ARG A 125 -18.35 9.18 -0.03
N ASP A 126 -18.79 8.03 0.46
CA ASP A 126 -19.93 7.95 1.36
C ASP A 126 -19.71 7.09 2.60
N LYS A 127 -18.74 6.18 2.59
CA LYS A 127 -18.71 5.12 3.59
C LYS A 127 -17.42 5.06 4.42
N VAL A 128 -16.26 4.95 3.78
CA VAL A 128 -15.02 4.59 4.46
C VAL A 128 -13.87 5.45 3.95
N ALA A 129 -13.02 5.91 4.84
CA ALA A 129 -11.81 6.61 4.43
C ALA A 129 -10.83 5.64 3.74
N ILE A 130 -10.01 6.15 2.84
CA ILE A 130 -8.95 5.38 2.18
C ILE A 130 -7.58 6.05 2.41
N ASP A 131 -6.52 5.32 2.12
CA ASP A 131 -5.19 5.88 1.92
C ASP A 131 -5.15 6.73 0.63
N MET A 132 -3.97 7.14 0.23
CA MET A 132 -3.80 7.95 -0.99
C MET A 132 -4.28 7.16 -2.23
N PRO A 133 -5.13 7.76 -3.07
CA PRO A 133 -5.43 7.16 -4.38
C PRO A 133 -4.16 7.18 -5.22
N ALA A 134 -3.70 5.99 -5.63
CA ALA A 134 -2.51 5.80 -6.45
C ALA A 134 -2.84 4.92 -7.64
N GLY A 135 -2.42 5.35 -8.83
CA GLY A 135 -2.45 4.54 -10.05
C GLY A 135 -1.22 3.62 -10.14
N PRO A 136 -0.99 3.00 -11.31
CA PRO A 136 0.27 2.32 -11.60
C PRO A 136 1.44 3.27 -11.37
N SER A 137 2.53 2.76 -10.78
CA SER A 137 3.72 3.57 -10.53
C SER A 137 4.50 3.75 -11.82
N GLU A 138 5.02 4.96 -12.01
CA GLU A 138 5.90 5.33 -13.10
C GLU A 138 7.24 5.78 -12.53
N LEU A 139 8.33 5.45 -13.20
CA LEU A 139 9.68 5.84 -12.80
C LEU A 139 10.38 6.56 -13.94
N ALA A 140 10.91 7.74 -13.66
CA ALA A 140 11.82 8.44 -14.56
C ALA A 140 13.20 8.56 -13.88
N VAL A 141 14.24 8.12 -14.57
CA VAL A 141 15.63 8.26 -14.15
C VAL A 141 16.31 9.27 -15.06
N MET A 142 16.90 10.31 -14.47
CA MET A 142 17.75 11.26 -15.19
C MET A 142 19.21 10.93 -14.91
N ALA A 143 20.00 10.70 -15.93
CA ALA A 143 21.40 10.31 -15.82
C ALA A 143 22.26 10.98 -16.87
N ASP A 144 23.41 11.48 -16.49
CA ASP A 144 24.46 11.99 -17.38
C ASP A 144 25.67 11.03 -17.43
N ASP A 145 26.77 11.44 -18.09
CA ASP A 145 27.97 10.63 -18.22
C ASP A 145 28.68 10.28 -16.91
N THR A 146 28.31 10.90 -15.79
CA THR A 146 28.91 10.62 -14.46
C THR A 146 28.22 9.45 -13.76
N ALA A 147 27.04 9.05 -14.22
CA ALA A 147 26.31 7.94 -13.63
C ALA A 147 26.88 6.57 -14.03
N VAL A 148 26.58 5.56 -13.22
CA VAL A 148 26.95 4.16 -13.48
C VAL A 148 25.80 3.46 -14.20
N PRO A 149 25.95 3.03 -15.48
CA PRO A 149 24.85 2.46 -16.27
C PRO A 149 24.14 1.28 -15.60
N ALA A 150 24.89 0.40 -14.92
CA ALA A 150 24.32 -0.74 -14.22
C ALA A 150 23.40 -0.36 -13.07
N TYR A 151 23.66 0.75 -12.37
CA TYR A 151 22.79 1.24 -11.31
C TYR A 151 21.52 1.85 -11.89
N VAL A 152 21.66 2.62 -12.97
CA VAL A 152 20.52 3.18 -13.71
C VAL A 152 19.59 2.07 -14.23
N ALA A 153 20.19 1.01 -14.81
CA ALA A 153 19.42 -0.16 -15.26
C ALA A 153 18.71 -0.86 -14.11
N SER A 154 19.36 -1.03 -12.96
CA SER A 154 18.75 -1.62 -11.76
C SER A 154 17.58 -0.80 -11.25
N ASP A 155 17.68 0.53 -11.24
CA ASP A 155 16.59 1.42 -10.83
C ASP A 155 15.39 1.29 -11.77
N LEU A 156 15.61 1.27 -13.09
CA LEU A 156 14.55 1.08 -14.08
C LEU A 156 13.88 -0.30 -13.91
N LEU A 157 14.66 -1.37 -13.74
CA LEU A 157 14.16 -2.73 -13.55
C LEU A 157 13.36 -2.86 -12.27
N SER A 158 13.75 -2.16 -11.18
CA SER A 158 13.04 -2.20 -9.90
C SER A 158 11.57 -1.80 -10.02
N GLN A 159 11.25 -0.90 -10.95
CA GLN A 159 9.86 -0.51 -11.22
C GLN A 159 9.24 -1.36 -12.33
N ALA A 160 9.99 -1.73 -13.35
CA ALA A 160 9.48 -2.53 -14.47
C ALA A 160 8.99 -3.92 -14.01
N GLU A 161 9.58 -4.50 -12.97
CA GLU A 161 9.17 -5.80 -12.42
C GLU A 161 7.77 -5.81 -11.80
N HIS A 162 7.19 -4.63 -11.48
CA HIS A 162 5.86 -4.54 -10.89
C HIS A 162 4.73 -4.95 -11.83
N GLY A 163 4.93 -4.90 -13.15
CA GLY A 163 3.98 -5.41 -14.13
C GLY A 163 3.93 -4.62 -15.44
N HIS A 164 3.12 -5.11 -16.35
CA HIS A 164 2.98 -4.52 -17.70
C HIS A 164 2.40 -3.09 -17.70
N ASP A 165 1.72 -2.69 -16.64
CA ASP A 165 1.14 -1.35 -16.48
C ASP A 165 2.16 -0.33 -15.95
N SER A 166 3.37 -0.77 -15.57
CA SER A 166 4.44 0.10 -15.09
C SER A 166 5.22 0.69 -16.24
N GLN A 167 5.40 2.02 -16.24
CA GLN A 167 6.23 2.72 -17.21
C GLN A 167 7.55 3.13 -16.57
N VAL A 168 8.65 2.94 -17.32
CA VAL A 168 9.98 3.39 -16.91
C VAL A 168 10.59 4.21 -18.03
N ILE A 169 11.21 5.34 -17.69
CA ILE A 169 11.76 6.31 -18.64
C ILE A 169 13.17 6.65 -18.22
N LEU A 170 14.12 6.51 -19.13
CA LEU A 170 15.46 7.06 -19.01
C LEU A 170 15.55 8.39 -19.77
N ILE A 171 16.03 9.42 -19.12
CA ILE A 171 16.31 10.73 -19.70
C ILE A 171 17.81 10.97 -19.54
N SER A 172 18.52 11.17 -20.67
CA SER A 172 19.96 11.45 -20.69
C SER A 172 20.31 12.36 -21.85
N ASP A 173 21.27 13.22 -21.64
CA ASP A 173 21.93 14.03 -22.67
C ASP A 173 23.08 13.28 -23.35
N SER A 174 23.41 12.06 -22.91
CA SER A 174 24.48 11.23 -23.41
C SER A 174 23.95 9.99 -24.13
N GLN A 175 24.14 9.93 -25.45
CA GLN A 175 23.81 8.74 -26.23
C GLN A 175 24.58 7.50 -25.74
N LYS A 176 25.85 7.68 -25.31
CA LYS A 176 26.67 6.63 -24.73
C LYS A 176 26.05 6.02 -23.47
N MET A 177 25.49 6.88 -22.61
CA MET A 177 24.79 6.44 -21.40
C MET A 177 23.53 5.64 -21.77
N ILE A 178 22.75 6.14 -22.71
CA ILE A 178 21.53 5.45 -23.16
C ILE A 178 21.85 4.05 -23.69
N ASP A 179 22.87 3.93 -24.53
CA ASP A 179 23.28 2.64 -25.12
C ASP A 179 23.80 1.69 -24.03
N ALA A 180 24.65 2.16 -23.11
CA ALA A 180 25.19 1.35 -22.04
C ALA A 180 24.10 0.87 -21.05
N VAL A 181 23.08 1.67 -20.79
CA VAL A 181 21.92 1.26 -19.97
C VAL A 181 21.07 0.21 -20.70
N LYS A 182 20.84 0.38 -22.00
CA LYS A 182 20.12 -0.64 -22.81
C LYS A 182 20.83 -1.98 -22.83
N ASP A 183 22.16 -1.96 -22.88
CA ASP A 183 22.97 -3.20 -22.87
C ASP A 183 22.95 -3.87 -21.47
N ALA A 184 22.64 -3.12 -20.42
CA ALA A 184 22.57 -3.59 -19.04
C ALA A 184 21.17 -4.06 -18.60
N LEU A 185 20.11 -3.75 -19.39
CA LEU A 185 18.73 -4.22 -19.20
C LEU A 185 18.49 -5.59 -19.83
#